data_a4be5d0bd2fb793adedd323b412bc6d8
#
_entry.id   a4be5d0bd2fb793adedd323b412bc6d8
#
_cell.length_a   1.000
_cell.length_b   1.000
_cell.length_c   1.000
_cell.angle_alpha   90.00
_cell.angle_beta   90.00
_cell.angle_gamma   90.00
#
_symmetry.space_group_name_H-M   'P 1'
#
loop_
_entity.id
_entity.type
_entity.pdbx_description
1 polymer ?
#
loop_
_entity_poly.entity_id
_entity_poly.type
_entity_poly.pdbx_seq_one_letter_code
_entity_poly.pdbx_strand_id
1 'polypeptide(L)'
;MSFRITISPKEQAAGRFVSRVRRELQKALAEEAQKRGLTQSDLARAIGVNRSVISRELRGHKDLSLSRVAELARALGRRPVFELVEAVPAQAATSPEPEEASALKV
;
A
#
# COMPACT_ATOMS: atom_id res chain seq x y z
N MET A 1 25.01 -16.21 -20.94
CA MET A 1 24.46 -14.96 -21.33
C MET A 1 23.85 -14.27 -20.12
N SER A 2 24.10 -13.06 -20.02
CA SER A 2 23.58 -12.42 -18.87
C SER A 2 22.36 -11.64 -19.24
N PHE A 3 21.38 -11.79 -18.45
CA PHE A 3 20.16 -11.15 -18.70
C PHE A 3 19.90 -10.23 -17.53
N ARG A 4 19.68 -8.99 -17.82
CA ARG A 4 19.52 -8.06 -16.77
C ARG A 4 18.32 -7.18 -17.03
N ILE A 5 17.48 -7.04 -16.08
CA ILE A 5 16.32 -6.19 -16.19
C ILE A 5 16.67 -4.88 -15.54
N THR A 6 16.55 -3.81 -16.30
CA THR A 6 16.82 -2.50 -15.78
C THR A 6 15.52 -1.79 -15.53
N ILE A 7 15.27 -1.43 -14.28
CA ILE A 7 14.06 -0.72 -13.92
C ILE A 7 14.43 0.73 -13.72
N SER A 8 13.76 1.63 -14.40
CA SER A 8 14.07 3.03 -14.32
C SER A 8 13.77 3.57 -12.93
N PRO A 9 14.40 4.66 -12.53
CA PRO A 9 14.10 5.25 -11.22
C PRO A 9 12.63 5.60 -11.07
N LYS A 10 12.00 6.00 -12.16
CA LYS A 10 10.58 6.31 -12.12
C LYS A 10 9.77 5.07 -11.78
N GLU A 11 10.08 3.96 -12.41
CA GLU A 11 9.38 2.73 -12.14
C GLU A 11 9.65 2.21 -10.75
N GLN A 12 10.87 2.40 -10.27
CA GLN A 12 11.20 1.97 -8.92
C GLN A 12 10.42 2.77 -7.89
N ALA A 13 10.31 4.07 -8.10
CA ALA A 13 9.57 4.91 -7.17
C ALA A 13 8.10 4.52 -7.14
N ALA A 14 7.53 4.27 -8.31
CA ALA A 14 6.13 3.88 -8.37
C ALA A 14 5.93 2.52 -7.70
N GLY A 15 6.83 1.58 -7.96
CA GLY A 15 6.71 0.25 -7.37
C GLY A 15 6.82 0.27 -5.86
N ARG A 16 7.75 1.08 -5.35
CA ARG A 16 7.90 1.16 -3.91
C ARG A 16 6.68 1.76 -3.25
N PHE A 17 6.12 2.78 -3.85
CA PHE A 17 4.94 3.39 -3.28
C PHE A 17 3.74 2.44 -3.31
N VAL A 18 3.52 1.78 -4.45
CA VAL A 18 2.41 0.85 -4.56
C VAL A 18 2.58 -0.32 -3.58
N SER A 19 3.79 -0.83 -3.46
CA SER A 19 4.04 -1.91 -2.51
C SER A 19 3.76 -1.48 -1.08
N ARG A 20 4.10 -0.25 -0.76
CA ARG A 20 3.85 0.25 0.58
C ARG A 20 2.35 0.36 0.85
N VAL A 21 1.60 0.86 -0.12
CA VAL A 21 0.16 0.96 0.04
C VAL A 21 -0.43 -0.44 0.24
N ARG A 22 0.04 -1.40 -0.57
CA ARG A 22 -0.47 -2.76 -0.46
C ARG A 22 -0.18 -3.36 0.91
N ARG A 23 1.03 -3.13 1.42
CA ARG A 23 1.38 -3.64 2.74
C ARG A 23 0.52 -3.02 3.83
N GLU A 24 0.22 -1.73 3.70
CA GLU A 24 -0.63 -1.10 4.69
C GLU A 24 -2.03 -1.69 4.67
N LEU A 25 -2.54 -2.01 3.49
CA LEU A 25 -3.85 -2.64 3.40
C LEU A 25 -3.82 -4.04 4.00
N GLN A 26 -2.77 -4.80 3.69
CA GLN A 26 -2.65 -6.15 4.22
C GLN A 26 -2.53 -6.13 5.74
N LYS A 27 -1.78 -5.17 6.27
CA LYS A 27 -1.61 -5.05 7.70
C LYS A 27 -2.93 -4.72 8.37
N ALA A 28 -3.68 -3.79 7.80
CA ALA A 28 -4.96 -3.42 8.35
C ALA A 28 -5.93 -4.60 8.33
N LEU A 29 -5.90 -5.38 7.25
CA LEU A 29 -6.75 -6.55 7.18
C LEU A 29 -6.38 -7.57 8.24
N ALA A 30 -5.08 -7.79 8.44
CA ALA A 30 -4.65 -8.73 9.48
C ALA A 30 -5.11 -8.28 10.85
N GLU A 31 -5.03 -6.99 11.12
CA GLU A 31 -5.47 -6.46 12.40
C GLU A 31 -6.97 -6.60 12.58
N GLU A 32 -7.74 -6.31 11.53
CA GLU A 32 -9.19 -6.43 11.64
C GLU A 32 -9.63 -7.88 11.68
N ALA A 33 -8.87 -8.77 11.05
CA ALA A 33 -9.15 -10.18 11.14
C ALA A 33 -9.02 -10.66 12.59
N GLN A 34 -8.02 -10.16 13.28
CA GLN A 34 -7.85 -10.51 14.68
C GLN A 34 -8.93 -9.92 15.54
N LYS A 35 -9.29 -8.68 15.29
CA LYS A 35 -10.27 -8.01 16.14
C LYS A 35 -11.70 -8.48 15.93
N ARG A 36 -12.09 -8.73 14.70
CA ARG A 36 -13.47 -9.04 14.45
C ARG A 36 -13.69 -10.07 13.34
N GLY A 37 -12.65 -10.83 13.03
CA GLY A 37 -12.80 -11.91 12.06
C GLY A 37 -13.07 -11.45 10.64
N LEU A 38 -12.65 -10.26 10.28
CA LEU A 38 -12.88 -9.74 8.94
C LEU A 38 -12.10 -10.55 7.93
N THR A 39 -12.71 -10.87 6.80
CA THR A 39 -12.07 -11.67 5.76
C THR A 39 -12.06 -10.93 4.44
N GLN A 40 -11.30 -11.47 3.49
CA GLN A 40 -11.31 -10.92 2.15
C GLN A 40 -12.69 -10.99 1.51
N SER A 41 -13.45 -12.02 1.85
CA SER A 41 -14.81 -12.13 1.35
C SER A 41 -15.69 -11.00 1.87
N ASP A 42 -15.46 -10.61 3.12
CA ASP A 42 -16.21 -9.49 3.69
C ASP A 42 -15.87 -8.21 2.95
N LEU A 43 -14.59 -8.00 2.65
CA LEU A 43 -14.19 -6.82 1.90
C LEU A 43 -14.81 -6.82 0.52
N ALA A 44 -14.78 -7.96 -0.14
CA ALA A 44 -15.34 -8.07 -1.48
C ALA A 44 -16.82 -7.74 -1.48
N ARG A 45 -17.52 -8.26 -0.47
CA ARG A 45 -18.95 -8.02 -0.37
C ARG A 45 -19.24 -6.54 -0.11
N ALA A 46 -18.45 -5.93 0.76
CA ALA A 46 -18.65 -4.52 1.07
C ALA A 46 -18.42 -3.63 -0.15
N ILE A 47 -17.50 -4.03 -1.02
CA ILE A 47 -17.16 -3.23 -2.19
C ILE A 47 -18.00 -3.60 -3.40
N GLY A 48 -18.52 -4.81 -3.41
CA GLY A 48 -19.34 -5.26 -4.52
C GLY A 48 -18.55 -5.92 -5.62
N VAL A 49 -17.48 -6.64 -5.28
CA VAL A 49 -16.68 -7.35 -6.26
C VAL A 49 -16.48 -8.78 -5.79
N ASN A 50 -15.89 -9.61 -6.65
CA ASN A 50 -15.57 -10.96 -6.27
C ASN A 50 -14.37 -11.00 -5.36
N ARG A 51 -14.34 -11.98 -4.47
CA ARG A 51 -13.21 -12.15 -3.58
C ARG A 51 -11.91 -12.30 -4.34
N SER A 52 -11.93 -12.94 -5.50
CA SER A 52 -10.72 -13.14 -6.27
C SER A 52 -10.11 -11.82 -6.71
N VAL A 53 -10.92 -10.79 -6.93
CA VAL A 53 -10.41 -9.48 -7.29
C VAL A 53 -9.62 -8.92 -6.11
N ILE A 54 -10.20 -9.00 -4.92
CA ILE A 54 -9.52 -8.50 -3.72
C ILE A 54 -8.22 -9.26 -3.50
N SER A 55 -8.27 -10.57 -3.64
CA SER A 55 -7.09 -11.39 -3.43
C SER A 55 -5.96 -11.00 -4.37
N ARG A 56 -6.27 -10.82 -5.65
CA ARG A 56 -5.24 -10.46 -6.62
C ARG A 56 -4.69 -9.07 -6.36
N GLU A 57 -5.54 -8.14 -5.99
CA GLU A 57 -5.08 -6.79 -5.69
C GLU A 57 -4.16 -6.78 -4.48
N LEU A 58 -4.53 -7.49 -3.44
CA LEU A 58 -3.72 -7.51 -2.23
C LEU A 58 -2.41 -8.25 -2.42
N ARG A 59 -2.37 -9.20 -3.35
CA ARG A 59 -1.15 -9.93 -3.61
C ARG A 59 -0.26 -9.30 -4.65
N GLY A 60 -0.69 -8.22 -5.25
CA GLY A 60 0.13 -7.56 -6.24
C GLY A 60 -0.02 -8.06 -7.64
N HIS A 61 -1.03 -8.90 -7.90
CA HIS A 61 -1.25 -9.42 -9.23
C HIS A 61 -2.20 -8.56 -10.05
N LYS A 62 -2.69 -7.49 -9.46
CA LYS A 62 -3.56 -6.58 -10.14
C LYS A 62 -3.34 -5.21 -9.55
N ASP A 63 -3.34 -4.19 -10.40
CA ASP A 63 -3.10 -2.84 -9.94
C ASP A 63 -4.21 -2.34 -9.03
N LEU A 64 -3.84 -1.41 -8.17
CA LEU A 64 -4.78 -0.77 -7.28
C LEU A 64 -5.01 0.66 -7.75
N SER A 65 -6.25 1.00 -8.03
CA SER A 65 -6.56 2.39 -8.30
C SER A 65 -6.69 3.13 -6.99
N LEU A 66 -6.59 4.44 -7.03
CA LEU A 66 -6.78 5.22 -5.82
C LEU A 66 -8.17 5.04 -5.26
N SER A 67 -9.16 4.92 -6.14
CA SER A 67 -10.53 4.68 -5.69
C SER A 67 -10.63 3.36 -4.95
N ARG A 68 -9.97 2.34 -5.46
CA ARG A 68 -10.02 1.03 -4.81
C ARG A 68 -9.34 1.07 -3.45
N VAL A 69 -8.23 1.80 -3.35
CA VAL A 69 -7.57 1.95 -2.07
C VAL A 69 -8.51 2.58 -1.05
N ALA A 70 -9.23 3.62 -1.47
CA ALA A 70 -10.17 4.28 -0.58
C ALA A 70 -11.31 3.35 -0.18
N GLU A 71 -11.80 2.56 -1.14
CA GLU A 71 -12.88 1.61 -0.85
C GLU A 71 -12.43 0.54 0.13
N LEU A 72 -11.23 0.03 -0.08
CA LEU A 72 -10.69 -0.99 0.82
C LEU A 72 -10.47 -0.41 2.20
N ALA A 73 -9.92 0.79 2.27
CA ALA A 73 -9.68 1.41 3.56
C ALA A 73 -10.98 1.60 4.32
N ARG A 74 -12.01 2.06 3.63
CA ARG A 74 -13.30 2.27 4.28
C ARG A 74 -13.86 0.94 4.79
N ALA A 75 -13.78 -0.11 3.99
CA ALA A 75 -14.28 -1.41 4.40
C ALA A 75 -13.50 -1.95 5.59
N LEU A 76 -12.23 -1.56 5.71
CA LEU A 76 -11.41 -1.95 6.84
C LEU A 76 -11.62 -1.06 8.06
N GLY A 77 -12.45 -0.05 7.94
CA GLY A 77 -12.67 0.86 9.03
C GLY A 77 -11.53 1.84 9.21
N ARG A 78 -10.80 2.09 8.14
CA ARG A 78 -9.64 2.97 8.19
C ARG A 78 -9.82 4.13 7.23
N ARG A 79 -9.12 5.21 7.48
CA ARG A 79 -9.16 6.37 6.62
C ARG A 79 -7.79 6.54 6.01
N PRO A 80 -7.66 6.53 4.68
CA PRO A 80 -6.36 6.71 4.06
C PRO A 80 -5.89 8.15 4.20
N VAL A 81 -4.59 8.32 4.34
CA VAL A 81 -3.99 9.62 4.44
C VAL A 81 -2.89 9.68 3.39
N PHE A 82 -2.84 10.77 2.67
CA PHE A 82 -1.82 10.94 1.66
C PHE A 82 -1.12 12.27 1.84
N GLU A 83 0.18 12.24 1.77
CA GLU A 83 0.96 13.43 1.97
C GLU A 83 2.20 13.37 1.11
N LEU A 84 2.53 14.45 0.46
CA LEU A 84 3.77 14.55 -0.28
C LEU A 84 4.76 15.30 0.56
N VAL A 85 5.87 14.65 0.85
CA VAL A 85 6.90 15.29 1.65
C VAL A 85 8.09 15.57 0.76
N GLU A 86 8.91 16.52 1.17
CA GLU A 86 10.06 16.88 0.38
C GLU A 86 11.03 15.73 0.31
N ALA A 87 11.52 15.42 -0.89
CA ALA A 87 12.44 14.31 -1.05
C ALA A 87 13.80 14.67 -0.51
N VAL A 88 14.46 13.68 0.09
CA VAL A 88 15.81 13.93 0.57
C VAL A 88 16.80 13.63 -0.53
N PRO A 89 18.01 14.20 -0.45
CA PRO A 89 19.03 13.89 -1.45
C PRO A 89 19.36 12.42 -1.49
N ALA A 90 19.93 11.98 -2.59
CA ALA A 90 20.18 10.58 -2.79
C ALA A 90 20.96 9.93 -1.67
N GLN A 91 21.99 10.60 -1.17
CA GLN A 91 22.75 9.97 -0.14
C GLN A 91 21.97 9.91 1.16
N ALA A 92 21.11 10.86 1.40
CA ALA A 92 20.30 10.81 2.59
C ALA A 92 19.16 9.84 2.42
N ALA A 93 18.88 9.46 1.19
CA ALA A 93 17.79 8.54 0.97
C ALA A 93 18.06 7.18 1.57
N THR A 94 19.29 6.89 1.91
CA THR A 94 19.55 5.62 2.55
C THR A 94 19.14 5.64 3.99
N SER A 95 18.85 6.81 4.52
CA SER A 95 18.41 6.90 5.88
C SER A 95 17.05 6.23 6.03
N PRO A 96 16.91 5.42 7.00
CA PRO A 96 15.68 4.67 7.11
C PRO A 96 14.55 5.33 7.85
N GLU A 97 14.77 6.47 8.42
CA GLU A 97 13.75 6.96 9.28
C GLU A 97 13.13 8.24 8.87
N PRO A 98 12.51 8.27 7.78
CA PRO A 98 11.86 9.52 7.41
C PRO A 98 10.76 9.89 8.34
N GLU A 99 10.17 8.92 8.98
CA GLU A 99 9.04 9.27 9.77
C GLU A 99 9.40 10.04 10.98
N GLU A 100 10.52 9.75 11.59
CA GLU A 100 10.78 10.54 12.73
C GLU A 100 11.18 11.93 12.33
N ALA A 101 11.72 12.11 11.17
CA ALA A 101 11.96 13.45 10.74
C ALA A 101 10.67 14.20 10.64
N SER A 102 9.64 13.56 10.14
CA SER A 102 8.41 14.28 10.05
C SER A 102 7.82 14.51 11.41
N ALA A 103 8.01 13.62 12.32
CA ALA A 103 7.51 13.86 13.64
C ALA A 103 8.15 15.05 14.27
N LEU A 104 9.40 15.26 13.97
CA LEU A 104 10.07 16.33 14.58
C LEU A 104 9.63 17.65 14.16
N LYS A 105 9.23 17.77 12.94
CA LYS A 105 9.00 19.05 12.49
C LYS A 105 7.75 19.61 12.94
N VAL A 106 7.05 19.01 13.70
CA VAL A 106 5.85 19.64 14.16
C VAL A 106 6.13 20.75 15.12
#